data_9ba420548f02d7860cc8fb57d5dc844d
#
_entry.id   9ba420548f02d7860cc8fb57d5dc844d
#
_cell.length_a   1.000
_cell.length_b   1.000
_cell.length_c   1.000
_cell.angle_alpha   90.00
_cell.angle_beta   90.00
_cell.angle_gamma   90.00
#
_symmetry.space_group_name_H-M   'P 1'
#
loop_
_entity.id
_entity.type
_entity.pdbx_description
1 polymer ?
#
loop_
_entity_poly.entity_id
_entity_poly.type
_entity_poly.pdbx_seq_one_letter_code
_entity_poly.pdbx_strand_id
1 'polypeptide(L)' 'MLDGNVFAVFTKEDDIIGLYAAAEKIPMNYNLIGYTKGYKSFNVCKTWKNAQALARQWNKDFQNNGRQKIKIL' A
#
# COMPACT_ATOMS: atom_id res chain seq x y z
N MET A 1 -15.99 11.88 15.26
CA MET A 1 -15.88 12.67 14.05
C MET A 1 -14.76 12.16 13.18
N LEU A 2 -14.93 12.28 11.92
CA LEU A 2 -13.93 11.78 10.99
C LEU A 2 -12.71 12.67 10.94
N ASP A 3 -11.57 12.02 10.80
CA ASP A 3 -10.30 12.74 10.66
C ASP A 3 -10.11 13.29 9.29
N GLY A 4 -10.94 12.91 8.34
CA GLY A 4 -10.75 13.31 6.98
C GLY A 4 -9.65 12.54 6.26
N ASN A 5 -9.30 11.36 6.79
CA ASN A 5 -8.27 10.53 6.16
C ASN A 5 -8.86 9.23 5.64
N VAL A 6 -8.31 8.78 4.54
CA VAL A 6 -8.56 7.45 3.99
C VAL A 6 -7.26 6.67 4.12
N PHE A 7 -7.35 5.41 4.54
CA PHE A 7 -6.19 4.56 4.68
C PHE A 7 -6.17 3.58 3.52
N ALA A 8 -5.04 3.46 2.86
CA ALA A 8 -4.97 2.61 1.68
C ALA A 8 -3.62 1.91 1.61
N VAL A 9 -3.62 0.77 0.91
CA VAL A 9 -2.40 0.02 0.63
C VAL A 9 -2.16 0.10 -0.86
N PHE A 10 -0.96 0.50 -1.24
CA PHE A 10 -0.57 0.62 -2.65
C PHE A 10 0.50 -0.40 -2.97
N THR A 11 0.42 -0.95 -4.17
CA THR A 11 1.46 -1.81 -4.71
C THR A 11 2.37 -0.97 -5.58
N LYS A 12 3.65 -0.97 -5.25
CA LYS A 12 4.67 -0.20 -5.94
C LYS A 12 5.75 -1.14 -6.46
N GLU A 13 6.52 -0.67 -7.41
CA GLU A 13 7.64 -1.44 -7.94
C GLU A 13 8.89 -0.58 -7.92
N ASP A 14 9.97 -1.18 -7.45
CA ASP A 14 11.24 -0.49 -7.24
C ASP A 14 12.36 -1.38 -7.79
N ASP A 15 13.40 -0.76 -8.38
CA ASP A 15 14.47 -1.52 -8.99
C ASP A 15 15.26 -2.35 -7.98
N ILE A 16 15.37 -1.87 -6.75
CA ILE A 16 16.13 -2.54 -5.71
C ILE A 16 15.26 -3.52 -4.94
N ILE A 17 14.09 -3.07 -4.52
CA ILE A 17 13.20 -3.85 -3.66
C ILE A 17 12.38 -4.85 -4.48
N GLY A 18 12.01 -4.49 -5.69
CA GLY A 18 11.08 -5.25 -6.49
C GLY A 18 9.66 -4.81 -6.18
N LEU A 19 8.73 -5.73 -6.22
CA LEU A 19 7.32 -5.43 -5.94
C LEU A 19 7.12 -5.35 -4.43
N TYR A 20 6.47 -4.29 -3.96
CA TYR A 20 6.22 -4.15 -2.53
C TYR A 20 4.93 -3.38 -2.28
N ALA A 21 4.38 -3.54 -1.10
CA ALA A 21 3.16 -2.86 -0.68
C ALA A 21 3.47 -1.88 0.44
N ALA A 22 2.81 -0.74 0.41
CA ALA A 22 2.97 0.29 1.44
C ALA A 22 1.60 0.83 1.85
N ALA A 23 1.40 0.99 3.15
CA ALA A 23 0.19 1.60 3.68
C ALA A 23 0.39 3.10 3.76
N GLU A 24 -0.62 3.87 3.38
CA GLU A 24 -0.54 5.32 3.38
C GLU A 24 -1.85 5.94 3.86
N LYS A 25 -1.74 7.11 4.47
CA LYS A 25 -2.88 7.92 4.85
C LYS A 25 -3.10 8.97 3.79
N ILE A 26 -4.32 9.04 3.29
CA ILE A 26 -4.67 9.97 2.23
C ILE A 26 -5.75 10.90 2.76
N PRO A 27 -5.58 12.24 2.64
CA PRO A 27 -6.65 13.15 3.05
C PRO A 27 -7.93 12.84 2.28
N MET A 28 -9.06 12.87 2.97
CA MET A 28 -10.33 12.49 2.37
C MET A 28 -10.71 13.35 1.19
N ASN A 29 -10.30 14.60 1.21
CA ASN A 29 -10.58 15.53 0.11
C ASN A 29 -9.56 15.44 -1.02
N TYR A 30 -8.62 14.52 -0.92
CA TYR A 30 -7.61 14.34 -1.95
C TYR A 30 -8.20 13.58 -3.14
N ASN A 31 -7.73 13.91 -4.34
CA ASN A 31 -8.15 13.19 -5.54
C ASN A 31 -7.46 11.83 -5.58
N LEU A 32 -8.19 10.79 -5.23
CA LEU A 32 -7.62 9.46 -5.14
C LEU A 32 -7.07 8.98 -6.47
N ILE A 33 -7.74 9.31 -7.57
CA ILE A 33 -7.28 8.91 -8.90
C ILE A 33 -5.90 9.49 -9.19
N GLY A 34 -5.71 10.76 -8.89
CA GLY A 34 -4.42 11.39 -9.07
C GLY A 34 -3.36 10.80 -8.15
N TYR A 35 -3.77 10.48 -6.92
CA TYR A 35 -2.83 9.93 -5.93
C TYR A 35 -2.31 8.55 -6.35
N THR A 36 -3.17 7.75 -6.96
CA THR A 36 -2.80 6.37 -7.34
C THR A 36 -2.12 6.27 -8.69
N LYS A 37 -1.93 7.39 -9.37
CA LYS A 37 -1.30 7.39 -10.68
C LYS A 37 0.12 6.81 -10.58
N GLY A 38 0.40 5.85 -11.43
CA GLY A 38 1.71 5.20 -11.44
C GLY A 38 1.82 3.99 -10.54
N TYR A 39 0.83 3.74 -9.70
CA TYR A 39 0.82 2.54 -8.85
C TYR A 39 0.12 1.40 -9.59
N LYS A 40 0.52 0.18 -9.27
CA LYS A 40 -0.03 -1.00 -9.97
C LYS A 40 -1.43 -1.33 -9.48
N SER A 41 -1.65 -1.24 -8.17
CA SER A 41 -2.96 -1.50 -7.60
C SER A 41 -3.04 -0.88 -6.21
N PHE A 42 -4.26 -0.77 -5.70
CA PHE A 42 -4.44 -0.26 -4.35
C PHE A 42 -5.70 -0.86 -3.75
N ASN A 43 -5.78 -0.78 -2.42
CA ASN A 43 -6.95 -1.23 -1.68
C ASN A 43 -7.20 -0.26 -0.54
N VAL A 44 -8.45 0.17 -0.38
CA VAL A 44 -8.83 1.10 0.68
C VAL A 44 -9.26 0.32 1.92
N CYS A 45 -8.77 0.72 3.08
CA CYS A 45 -9.09 0.09 4.35
C CYS A 45 -9.77 1.08 5.29
N LYS A 46 -10.48 0.54 6.29
CA LYS A 46 -11.23 1.38 7.23
C LYS A 46 -10.36 1.99 8.31
N THR A 47 -9.29 1.31 8.69
CA THR A 47 -8.42 1.77 9.76
C THR A 47 -6.98 1.69 9.33
N TRP A 48 -6.15 2.50 10.00
CA TRP A 48 -4.71 2.46 9.75
C TRP A 48 -4.11 1.11 10.09
N LYS A 49 -4.59 0.51 11.17
CA LYS A 49 -4.13 -0.81 11.59
C LYS A 49 -4.40 -1.86 10.51
N ASN A 50 -5.59 -1.81 9.92
CA ASN A 50 -5.94 -2.75 8.86
C ASN A 50 -5.08 -2.54 7.62
N ALA A 51 -4.82 -1.28 7.27
CA ALA A 51 -3.97 -0.97 6.11
C ALA A 51 -2.55 -1.51 6.33
N GLN A 52 -2.01 -1.30 7.51
CA GLN A 52 -0.67 -1.81 7.82
C GLN A 52 -0.62 -3.34 7.79
N ALA A 53 -1.63 -3.99 8.33
CA ALA A 53 -1.69 -5.45 8.33
C ALA A 53 -1.78 -5.98 6.90
N LEU A 54 -2.59 -5.34 6.08
CA LEU A 54 -2.75 -5.75 4.68
C LEU A 54 -1.44 -5.56 3.90
N ALA A 55 -0.75 -4.45 4.14
CA ALA A 55 0.52 -4.20 3.48
C ALA A 55 1.54 -5.28 3.84
N ARG A 56 1.59 -5.67 5.11
CA ARG A 56 2.50 -6.74 5.54
C ARG A 56 2.14 -8.06 4.89
N GLN A 57 0.85 -8.36 4.78
CA GLN A 57 0.39 -9.58 4.12
C GLN A 57 0.79 -9.61 2.65
N TRP A 58 0.60 -8.51 1.95
CA TRP A 58 0.98 -8.44 0.53
C TRP A 58 2.49 -8.58 0.36
N ASN A 59 3.27 -7.95 1.23
CA ASN A 59 4.73 -8.04 1.15
C ASN A 59 5.19 -9.47 1.38
N LYS A 60 4.55 -10.17 2.30
CA LYS A 60 4.87 -11.57 2.55
C LYS A 60 4.55 -12.42 1.32
N ASP A 61 3.41 -12.15 0.68
CA ASP A 61 3.03 -12.87 -0.52
C ASP A 61 4.00 -12.63 -1.66
N PHE A 62 4.41 -11.37 -1.86
CA PHE A 62 5.38 -11.03 -2.89
C PHE A 62 6.71 -11.72 -2.65
N GLN A 63 7.14 -11.76 -1.40
CA GLN A 63 8.38 -12.42 -1.05
C GLN A 63 8.30 -13.92 -1.30
N ASN A 64 7.21 -14.54 -0.90
CA ASN A 64 7.01 -15.98 -1.10
C ASN A 64 6.94 -16.35 -2.57
N ASN A 65 6.47 -15.45 -3.41
CA ASN A 65 6.36 -15.68 -4.84
C ASN A 65 7.59 -15.21 -5.63
N GLY A 66 8.65 -14.80 -4.93
CA GLY A 66 9.88 -14.37 -5.58
C GLY A 66 9.77 -13.01 -6.26
N ARG A 67 8.74 -12.23 -5.95
CA ARG A 67 8.52 -10.92 -6.57
C ARG A 67 9.19 -9.79 -5.82
N GLN A 68 9.60 -10.03 -4.61
CA GLN A 68 10.31 -9.06 -3.78
C GLN A 68 11.75 -9.52 -3.61
N LYS A 69 12.68 -8.61 -3.90
CA LYS A 69 14.11 -8.93 -3.87
C LYS A 69 14.71 -8.78 -2.49
N ILE A 70 14.16 -7.85 -1.70
CA ILE A 70 14.61 -7.60 -0.33
C ILE A 70 13.41 -7.71 0.59
N LYS A 71 13.64 -8.27 1.77
CA LYS A 71 12.59 -8.40 2.76
C LYS A 71 12.20 -7.04 3.33
N ILE A 72 10.90 -6.75 3.35
CA ILE A 72 10.34 -5.54 3.93
C ILE A 72 9.34 -5.95 5.00
N LEU A 73 9.44 -5.35 6.17
CA LEU A 73 8.51 -5.63 7.27
C LEU A 73 7.58 -4.47 7.51
#